data_283f7652c63845d6ae538da5429e9217
#
_entry.id   283f7652c63845d6ae538da5429e9217
#
_cell.length_a   1.000
_cell.length_b   1.000
_cell.length_c   1.000
_cell.angle_alpha   90.00
_cell.angle_beta   90.00
_cell.angle_gamma   90.00
#
_symmetry.space_group_name_H-M   'P 1'
#
loop_
_entity.id
_entity.type
_entity.pdbx_description
1 polymer ?
#
loop_
_entity_poly.entity_id
_entity_poly.type
_entity_poly.pdbx_seq_one_letter_code
_entity_poly.pdbx_strand_id
1 'polypeptide(L)'
;MLRDKPGFEVEFLTRNSCGDKMEKIDGSDVIMPVRGHWKLVYDGGSVTLNPGDTVSVPSGLAHRVEPAMTGHCSLYRIRATLAPAGSTWKGR
;
A
#
# COMPACT_ATOMS: atom_id res chain seq x y z
N MET A 1 21.11 -7.05 11.80
CA MET A 1 20.01 -6.21 11.44
C MET A 1 19.37 -6.70 10.16
N LEU A 2 18.11 -6.55 10.03
CA LEU A 2 17.42 -7.16 8.91
C LEU A 2 17.23 -6.25 7.72
N ARG A 3 17.86 -5.09 7.72
CA ARG A 3 17.63 -4.15 6.63
C ARG A 3 18.15 -4.62 5.29
N ASP A 4 19.05 -5.61 5.30
CA ASP A 4 19.54 -6.17 4.05
C ASP A 4 18.58 -7.15 3.42
N LYS A 5 17.53 -7.46 4.12
CA LYS A 5 16.54 -8.42 3.64
C LYS A 5 15.31 -7.68 3.20
N PRO A 6 14.47 -8.31 2.37
CA PRO A 6 13.22 -7.67 1.99
C PRO A 6 12.45 -7.29 3.24
N GLY A 7 11.95 -6.09 3.24
CA GLY A 7 11.13 -5.62 4.33
C GLY A 7 9.70 -6.10 4.18
N PHE A 8 9.00 -6.15 5.28
CA PHE A 8 7.62 -6.54 5.28
C PHE A 8 6.92 -5.76 6.38
N GLU A 9 5.96 -4.93 5.99
CA GLU A 9 5.26 -4.07 6.92
C GLU A 9 3.77 -4.20 6.77
N VAL A 10 3.07 -4.20 7.88
CA VAL A 10 1.62 -4.19 7.89
C VAL A 10 1.19 -2.93 8.61
N GLU A 11 0.37 -2.12 7.95
CA GLU A 11 -0.14 -0.89 8.52
C GLU A 11 -1.66 -0.92 8.54
N PHE A 12 -2.22 -0.38 9.59
CA PHE A 12 -3.66 -0.19 9.68
C PHE A 12 -3.92 1.30 9.53
N LEU A 13 -4.64 1.66 8.49
CA LEU A 13 -4.91 3.06 8.19
C LEU A 13 -6.37 3.38 8.40
N THR A 14 -6.63 4.57 8.90
CA THR A 14 -7.97 5.09 9.06
C THR A 14 -8.08 6.40 8.28
N ARG A 15 -9.28 6.96 8.25
CA ARG A 15 -9.50 8.23 7.58
C ARG A 15 -8.49 9.29 8.01
N ASN A 16 -8.10 9.27 9.27
CA ASN A 16 -7.22 10.33 9.79
C ASN A 16 -5.75 10.00 9.69
N SER A 17 -5.40 8.81 9.28
CA SER A 17 -4.00 8.41 9.21
C SER A 17 -3.51 8.15 7.80
N CYS A 18 -4.38 8.26 6.80
CA CYS A 18 -3.93 8.15 5.42
C CYS A 18 -3.35 9.48 4.98
N GLY A 19 -2.27 9.41 4.23
CA GLY A 19 -1.63 10.62 3.73
C GLY A 19 -2.31 11.11 2.47
N ASP A 20 -1.92 12.30 2.03
CA ASP A 20 -2.46 12.87 0.80
C ASP A 20 -1.41 12.99 -0.29
N LYS A 21 -0.24 12.44 -0.08
CA LYS A 21 0.82 12.49 -1.07
C LYS A 21 0.93 11.19 -1.81
N MET A 22 1.21 11.30 -3.10
CA MET A 22 1.48 10.13 -3.91
C MET A 22 2.82 9.52 -3.48
N GLU A 23 2.85 8.21 -3.41
CA GLU A 23 4.05 7.49 -3.00
C GLU A 23 4.42 6.45 -4.02
N LYS A 24 5.71 6.25 -4.20
CA LYS A 24 6.25 5.16 -4.97
C LYS A 24 7.06 4.27 -4.05
N ILE A 25 6.90 2.97 -4.20
CA ILE A 25 7.73 2.06 -3.42
C ILE A 25 8.37 1.05 -4.35
N ASP A 26 9.52 0.55 -3.92
CA ASP A 26 10.21 -0.52 -4.61
C ASP A 26 9.77 -1.82 -3.98
N GLY A 27 8.73 -2.41 -4.52
CA GLY A 27 8.17 -3.62 -3.97
C GLY A 27 6.69 -3.63 -4.19
N SER A 28 6.01 -4.54 -3.53
CA SER A 28 4.56 -4.64 -3.68
C SER A 28 3.86 -3.89 -2.56
N ASP A 29 2.68 -3.38 -2.88
CA ASP A 29 1.83 -2.69 -1.92
C ASP A 29 0.44 -3.28 -2.09
N VAL A 30 0.01 -4.03 -1.10
CA VAL A 30 -1.30 -4.68 -1.13
C VAL A 30 -2.21 -3.92 -0.20
N ILE A 31 -3.38 -3.57 -0.70
CA ILE A 31 -4.33 -2.74 0.03
C ILE A 31 -5.63 -3.52 0.18
N MET A 32 -6.09 -3.62 1.43
CA MET A 32 -7.27 -4.40 1.77
C MET A 32 -8.21 -3.56 2.61
N PRO A 33 -9.23 -2.96 2.01
CA PRO A 33 -10.22 -2.22 2.79
C PRO A 33 -10.96 -3.14 3.75
N VAL A 34 -11.17 -2.64 4.96
CA VAL A 34 -11.88 -3.40 6.00
C VAL A 34 -13.23 -2.77 6.27
N ARG A 35 -13.29 -1.45 6.33
CA ARG A 35 -14.51 -0.73 6.64
C ARG A 35 -14.62 0.48 5.74
N GLY A 36 -15.81 0.70 5.21
CA GLY A 36 -16.06 1.84 4.35
C GLY A 36 -15.49 1.65 2.97
N HIS A 37 -15.66 2.66 2.15
CA HIS A 37 -15.19 2.63 0.77
C HIS A 37 -13.97 3.52 0.66
N TRP A 38 -12.99 3.05 -0.11
CA TRP A 38 -11.75 3.77 -0.32
C TRP A 38 -11.55 3.99 -1.81
N LYS A 39 -10.73 4.95 -2.13
CA LYS A 39 -10.33 5.19 -3.50
C LYS A 39 -8.82 5.06 -3.58
N LEU A 40 -8.36 4.26 -4.51
CA LEU A 40 -6.94 4.18 -4.82
C LEU A 40 -6.71 5.12 -5.98
N VAL A 41 -5.91 6.15 -5.74
CA VAL A 41 -5.54 7.13 -6.77
C VAL A 41 -4.14 6.81 -7.22
N TYR A 42 -3.95 6.68 -8.51
CA TYR A 42 -2.64 6.37 -9.04
C TYR A 42 -2.38 7.24 -10.26
N ASP A 43 -1.16 7.19 -10.73
CA ASP A 43 -0.78 7.97 -11.89
C ASP A 43 -1.54 7.44 -13.10
N GLY A 44 -2.52 8.21 -13.55
CA GLY A 44 -3.33 7.82 -14.68
C GLY A 44 -4.78 7.51 -14.36
N GLY A 45 -5.16 7.47 -13.08
CA GLY A 45 -6.56 7.19 -12.78
C GLY A 45 -6.82 6.90 -11.33
N SER A 46 -7.98 6.30 -11.09
CA SER A 46 -8.36 5.90 -9.76
C SER A 46 -9.35 4.74 -9.84
N VAL A 47 -9.46 4.02 -8.74
CA VAL A 47 -10.40 2.91 -8.65
C VAL A 47 -10.97 2.90 -7.25
N THR A 48 -12.25 2.56 -7.14
CA THR A 48 -12.94 2.46 -5.85
C THR A 48 -12.74 1.07 -5.29
N LEU A 49 -12.43 1.01 -4.00
CA LEU A 49 -12.22 -0.24 -3.30
C LEU A 49 -13.29 -0.40 -2.24
N ASN A 50 -13.86 -1.57 -2.17
CA ASN A 50 -14.89 -1.89 -1.21
C ASN A 50 -14.36 -2.88 -0.18
N PRO A 51 -14.99 -2.96 1.00
CA PRO A 51 -14.56 -3.95 1.99
C PRO A 51 -14.54 -5.34 1.38
N GLY A 52 -13.46 -6.05 1.62
CA GLY A 52 -13.28 -7.38 1.07
C GLY A 52 -12.50 -7.41 -0.23
N ASP A 53 -12.32 -6.27 -0.86
CA ASP A 53 -11.46 -6.22 -2.05
C ASP A 53 -10.00 -6.28 -1.63
N THR A 54 -9.18 -6.76 -2.53
CA THR A 54 -7.73 -6.75 -2.34
C THR A 54 -7.12 -6.29 -3.64
N VAL A 55 -6.27 -5.29 -3.54
CA VAL A 55 -5.60 -4.78 -4.73
C VAL A 55 -4.11 -4.75 -4.50
N SER A 56 -3.36 -5.11 -5.52
CA SER A 56 -1.91 -5.10 -5.47
C SER A 56 -1.42 -4.02 -6.41
N VAL A 57 -0.60 -3.11 -5.88
CA VAL A 57 -0.06 -2.00 -6.65
C VAL A 57 1.34 -2.37 -7.10
N PRO A 58 1.63 -2.25 -8.41
CA PRO A 58 2.95 -2.61 -8.90
C PRO A 58 4.04 -1.70 -8.36
N SER A 59 5.23 -2.26 -8.28
CA SER A 59 6.41 -1.50 -7.89
C SER A 59 6.61 -0.30 -8.80
N GLY A 60 6.87 0.84 -8.19
CA GLY A 60 7.20 2.05 -8.94
C GLY A 60 5.99 2.87 -9.40
N LEU A 61 4.79 2.40 -9.18
CA LEU A 61 3.61 3.17 -9.56
C LEU A 61 3.25 4.13 -8.43
N ALA A 62 3.26 5.41 -8.76
CA ALA A 62 2.88 6.44 -7.78
C ALA A 62 1.40 6.29 -7.46
N HIS A 63 1.07 6.26 -6.18
CA HIS A 63 -0.30 6.04 -5.76
C HIS A 63 -0.53 6.55 -4.34
N ARG A 64 -1.81 6.70 -4.00
CA ARG A 64 -2.23 6.97 -2.63
C ARG A 64 -3.64 6.45 -2.45
N VAL A 65 -4.06 6.34 -1.21
CA VAL A 65 -5.43 5.94 -0.90
C VAL A 65 -6.11 7.11 -0.18
N GLU A 66 -7.40 7.22 -0.41
CA GLU A 66 -8.20 8.22 0.28
C GLU A 66 -9.57 7.65 0.60
N PRO A 67 -10.21 8.10 1.68
CA PRO A 67 -11.59 7.67 1.96
C PRO A 67 -12.52 8.15 0.84
N ALA A 68 -13.44 7.29 0.44
CA ALA A 68 -14.37 7.62 -0.64
C ALA A 68 -15.78 7.82 -0.13
N MET A 69 -15.93 8.02 1.17
CA MET A 69 -17.24 8.28 1.78
C MET A 69 -17.03 8.99 3.10
N THR A 70 -18.12 9.51 3.67
CA THR A 70 -18.08 10.05 5.03
C THR A 70 -18.23 8.90 6.02
N GLY A 71 -17.76 9.12 7.24
CA GLY A 71 -17.85 8.12 8.28
C GLY A 71 -16.58 7.36 8.46
N HIS A 72 -16.67 6.23 9.14
CA HIS A 72 -15.50 5.44 9.48
C HIS A 72 -14.99 4.68 8.27
N CYS A 73 -13.69 4.78 8.04
CA CYS A 73 -13.02 4.03 6.99
C CYS A 73 -11.74 3.48 7.56
N SER A 74 -11.46 2.24 7.25
CA SER A 74 -10.21 1.62 7.66
C SER A 74 -9.77 0.61 6.60
N LEU A 75 -8.46 0.41 6.54
CA LEU A 75 -7.88 -0.58 5.64
C LEU A 75 -6.57 -1.09 6.21
N TYR A 76 -6.16 -2.23 5.74
CA TYR A 76 -4.80 -2.72 5.96
C TYR A 76 -4.00 -2.51 4.70
N ARG A 77 -2.75 -2.13 4.91
CA ARG A 77 -1.79 -2.00 3.82
C ARG A 77 -0.59 -2.86 4.16
N ILE A 78 -0.23 -3.75 3.24
CA ILE A 78 0.88 -4.66 3.43
C ILE A 78 1.92 -4.32 2.38
N ARG A 79 3.09 -3.90 2.83
CA ARG A 79 4.18 -3.53 1.94
C ARG A 79 5.31 -4.51 2.08
N ALA A 80 5.76 -5.03 0.95
CA ALA A 80 6.92 -5.89 0.90
C ALA A 80 7.94 -5.21 0.01
N THR A 81 9.00 -4.69 0.62
CA THR A 81 10.01 -3.95 -0.11
C THR A 81 11.07 -4.91 -0.62
N LEU A 82 11.64 -4.55 -1.77
CA LEU A 82 12.70 -5.35 -2.34
C LEU A 82 13.97 -5.16 -1.56
N ALA A 83 14.83 -6.18 -1.60
CA ALA A 83 16.14 -6.07 -0.98
C ALA A 83 16.92 -5.00 -1.74
N PRO A 84 17.83 -4.30 -1.03
CA PRO A 84 18.66 -3.32 -1.69
C PRO A 84 19.48 -3.95 -2.79
N ALA A 85 19.82 -3.14 -3.79
CA ALA A 85 20.69 -3.60 -4.86
C ALA A 85 22.00 -4.09 -4.27
N GLY A 86 22.48 -5.22 -4.75
CA GLY A 86 23.68 -5.82 -4.23
C GLY A 86 23.47 -6.73 -3.05
N SER A 87 22.25 -6.84 -2.58
CA SER A 87 21.96 -7.73 -1.47
C SER A 87 22.12 -9.17 -1.88
N THR A 88 22.58 -9.98 -0.95
CA THR A 88 22.78 -11.40 -1.22
C THR A 88 21.76 -12.29 -0.54
N TRP A 89 20.74 -11.71 0.01
CA TRP A 89 19.77 -12.49 0.75
C TRP A 89 19.11 -13.57 -0.10
N LYS A 90 18.94 -13.27 -1.35
CA LYS A 90 18.25 -14.19 -2.23
C LYS A 90 19.09 -15.40 -2.54
N GLY A 91 20.25 -15.35 -2.13
CA GLY A 91 21.17 -16.35 -2.39
C GLY A 91 20.66 -17.69 -2.25
N ARG A 92 20.33 -17.38 -2.36
CA ARG A 92 20.12 -18.15 -2.38
C ARG A 92 20.09 -18.49 -2.16
#